data_c57add69b5c8d8bf2378e76ee2ecbdf3
#
_entry.id   c57add69b5c8d8bf2378e76ee2ecbdf3
#
_cell.length_a   1.000
_cell.length_b   1.000
_cell.length_c   1.000
_cell.angle_alpha   90.00
_cell.angle_beta   90.00
_cell.angle_gamma   90.00
#
_symmetry.space_group_name_H-M   'P 1'
#
loop_
_entity.id
_entity.type
_entity.pdbx_description
1 polymer ?
#
loop_
_entity_poly.entity_id
_entity_poly.type
_entity_poly.pdbx_seq_one_letter_code
_entity_poly.pdbx_strand_id
1 'polypeptide(L)'
;MSKLKKNSLALVFVICLLCVFLCGSALAEETDNGVGYTETPVYVDGLLSCRGYMIGDDSYVSLEAACAVLGYDADVNYDKEINKLTVEVAGITIEAGFGDKYLCANGRYFYLPDGYMEVDGSFIIPTEALAKIFTLGVSQDDEQGAINFSTADEQILQSGDEFYNEDDLYWMSRIITWESGNQP
;
A
#
# COMPACT_ATOMS: atom_id res chain seq x y z
N MET A 1 -19.48 -42.28 -43.59
CA MET A 1 -18.44 -42.10 -42.54
C MET A 1 -18.04 -40.64 -42.25
N SER A 2 -18.66 -39.59 -42.82
CA SER A 2 -18.23 -38.18 -42.61
C SER A 2 -18.96 -37.41 -41.52
N LYS A 3 -20.18 -37.77 -41.14
CA LYS A 3 -20.95 -37.07 -40.11
C LYS A 3 -20.48 -37.34 -38.67
N LEU A 4 -19.94 -38.53 -38.38
CA LEU A 4 -19.46 -38.88 -37.04
C LEU A 4 -18.16 -38.12 -36.67
N LYS A 5 -17.26 -37.84 -37.60
CA LYS A 5 -16.04 -37.08 -37.37
C LYS A 5 -16.30 -35.60 -37.05
N LYS A 6 -17.36 -35.01 -37.66
CA LYS A 6 -17.69 -33.59 -37.45
C LYS A 6 -18.27 -33.32 -36.08
N ASN A 7 -19.07 -34.25 -35.54
CA ASN A 7 -19.64 -34.15 -34.19
C ASN A 7 -18.60 -34.37 -33.09
N SER A 8 -17.61 -35.25 -33.33
CA SER A 8 -16.52 -35.47 -32.37
C SER A 8 -15.61 -34.26 -32.25
N LEU A 9 -15.32 -33.57 -33.37
CA LEU A 9 -14.51 -32.34 -33.33
C LEU A 9 -15.22 -31.18 -32.61
N ALA A 10 -16.53 -31.05 -32.83
CA ALA A 10 -17.33 -30.05 -32.14
C ALA A 10 -17.42 -30.31 -30.63
N LEU A 11 -17.52 -31.57 -30.20
CA LEU A 11 -17.55 -31.98 -28.80
C LEU A 11 -16.22 -31.65 -28.09
N VAL A 12 -15.08 -31.91 -28.72
CA VAL A 12 -13.74 -31.58 -28.21
C VAL A 12 -13.58 -30.06 -28.06
N PHE A 13 -14.07 -29.29 -29.03
CA PHE A 13 -14.00 -27.80 -28.95
C PHE A 13 -14.85 -27.25 -27.81
N VAL A 14 -16.04 -27.79 -27.54
CA VAL A 14 -16.90 -27.41 -26.44
C VAL A 14 -16.27 -27.78 -25.11
N ILE A 15 -15.65 -28.94 -24.99
CA ILE A 15 -14.94 -29.38 -23.77
C ILE A 15 -13.72 -28.50 -23.51
N CYS A 16 -12.93 -28.14 -24.53
CA CYS A 16 -11.83 -27.18 -24.37
C CYS A 16 -12.30 -25.78 -23.97
N LEU A 17 -13.40 -25.32 -24.54
CA LEU A 17 -13.99 -24.02 -24.16
C LEU A 17 -14.51 -24.00 -22.71
N LEU A 18 -15.11 -25.14 -22.25
CA LEU A 18 -15.55 -25.29 -20.88
C LEU A 18 -14.38 -25.36 -19.90
N CYS A 19 -13.26 -25.99 -20.27
CA CYS A 19 -12.05 -26.02 -19.43
C CYS A 19 -11.41 -24.62 -19.28
N VAL A 20 -11.49 -23.77 -20.29
CA VAL A 20 -11.00 -22.37 -20.19
C VAL A 20 -11.90 -21.53 -19.30
N PHE A 21 -13.20 -21.81 -19.23
CA PHE A 21 -14.12 -21.13 -18.32
C PHE A 21 -14.09 -21.67 -16.87
N LEU A 22 -13.57 -22.89 -16.65
CA LEU A 22 -13.42 -23.50 -15.32
C LEU A 22 -12.04 -23.25 -14.70
N CYS A 23 -11.08 -22.69 -15.43
CA CYS A 23 -9.95 -21.98 -14.86
C CYS A 23 -10.44 -20.64 -14.31
N GLY A 24 -11.34 -20.70 -13.32
CA GLY A 24 -11.55 -19.60 -12.41
C GLY A 24 -10.17 -19.17 -11.91
N SER A 25 -9.89 -17.90 -12.02
CA SER A 25 -8.73 -17.26 -11.43
C SER A 25 -8.65 -17.68 -9.95
N ALA A 26 -7.98 -18.80 -9.68
CA ALA A 26 -7.40 -19.00 -8.37
C ALA A 26 -6.44 -17.83 -8.25
N LEU A 27 -6.78 -16.87 -7.39
CA LEU A 27 -5.84 -15.86 -6.93
C LEU A 27 -4.67 -16.69 -6.39
N ALA A 28 -3.58 -16.75 -7.13
CA ALA A 28 -2.39 -17.42 -6.67
C ALA A 28 -1.85 -16.55 -5.54
N GLU A 29 -1.70 -17.14 -4.37
CA GLU A 29 -0.95 -16.51 -3.31
C GLU A 29 0.52 -16.55 -3.74
N GLU A 30 1.06 -15.37 -4.05
CA GLU A 30 2.47 -15.21 -4.34
C GLU A 30 3.23 -15.01 -3.02
N THR A 31 4.48 -15.47 -2.97
CA THR A 31 5.33 -15.29 -1.80
C THR A 31 6.65 -14.66 -2.24
N ASP A 32 6.96 -13.52 -1.65
CA ASP A 32 8.26 -12.89 -1.75
C ASP A 32 8.86 -12.75 -0.36
N ASN A 33 10.13 -13.13 -0.20
CA ASN A 33 10.83 -13.13 1.09
C ASN A 33 10.09 -13.87 2.24
N GLY A 34 9.18 -14.81 1.89
CA GLY A 34 8.41 -15.61 2.84
C GLY A 34 7.11 -14.95 3.33
N VAL A 35 6.74 -13.81 2.79
CA VAL A 35 5.46 -13.15 3.03
C VAL A 35 4.49 -13.58 1.93
N GLY A 36 3.37 -14.20 2.33
CA GLY A 36 2.28 -14.51 1.40
C GLY A 36 1.46 -13.26 1.10
N TYR A 37 1.25 -12.96 -0.17
CA TYR A 37 0.43 -11.83 -0.59
C TYR A 37 -0.48 -12.20 -1.77
N THR A 38 -1.52 -11.41 -1.95
CA THR A 38 -2.41 -11.47 -3.12
C THR A 38 -2.40 -10.12 -3.81
N GLU A 39 -2.13 -10.10 -5.11
CA GLU A 39 -2.27 -8.87 -5.90
C GLU A 39 -3.73 -8.42 -5.97
N THR A 40 -3.95 -7.12 -5.84
CA THR A 40 -5.29 -6.52 -5.89
C THR A 40 -5.26 -5.26 -6.77
N PRO A 41 -6.32 -4.99 -7.56
CA PRO A 41 -6.39 -3.77 -8.34
C PRO A 41 -6.58 -2.54 -7.44
N VAL A 42 -5.89 -1.45 -7.79
CA VAL A 42 -6.03 -0.14 -7.14
C VAL A 42 -6.69 0.82 -8.10
N TYR A 43 -7.77 1.43 -7.67
CA TYR A 43 -8.47 2.47 -8.40
C TYR A 43 -8.25 3.82 -7.72
N VAL A 44 -8.05 4.85 -8.54
CA VAL A 44 -8.03 6.25 -8.09
C VAL A 44 -9.14 6.97 -8.84
N ASP A 45 -10.09 7.55 -8.09
CA ASP A 45 -11.28 8.21 -8.61
C ASP A 45 -12.07 7.35 -9.64
N GLY A 46 -12.13 6.03 -9.36
CA GLY A 46 -12.83 5.04 -10.19
C GLY A 46 -12.05 4.57 -11.42
N LEU A 47 -10.82 5.03 -11.64
CA LEU A 47 -9.96 4.59 -12.73
C LEU A 47 -8.94 3.57 -12.22
N LEU A 48 -8.84 2.42 -12.90
CA LEU A 48 -7.80 1.42 -12.61
C LEU A 48 -6.42 2.05 -12.82
N SER A 49 -5.61 2.07 -11.79
CA SER A 49 -4.42 2.91 -11.74
C SER A 49 -3.12 2.12 -11.55
N CYS A 50 -3.06 1.27 -10.53
CA CYS A 50 -1.89 0.45 -10.27
C CYS A 50 -2.27 -0.87 -9.58
N ARG A 51 -1.26 -1.63 -9.14
CA ARG A 51 -1.43 -2.82 -8.31
C ARG A 51 -1.24 -2.47 -6.84
N GLY A 52 -2.06 -3.08 -6.01
CA GLY A 52 -1.87 -3.17 -4.59
C GLY A 52 -1.66 -4.61 -4.15
N TYR A 53 -1.53 -4.82 -2.88
CA TYR A 53 -1.24 -6.11 -2.28
C TYR A 53 -2.11 -6.30 -1.03
N MET A 54 -2.69 -7.47 -0.88
CA MET A 54 -3.35 -7.90 0.35
C MET A 54 -2.41 -8.84 1.09
N ILE A 55 -2.12 -8.55 2.34
CA ILE A 55 -1.28 -9.38 3.23
C ILE A 55 -2.09 -9.62 4.49
N GLY A 56 -2.63 -10.82 4.63
CA GLY A 56 -3.67 -11.07 5.63
C GLY A 56 -4.92 -10.24 5.34
N ASP A 57 -5.37 -9.48 6.33
CA ASP A 57 -6.54 -8.59 6.21
C ASP A 57 -6.15 -7.15 5.86
N ASP A 58 -4.84 -6.85 5.74
CA ASP A 58 -4.34 -5.51 5.50
C ASP A 58 -4.01 -5.26 4.03
N SER A 59 -4.29 -4.05 3.57
CA SER A 59 -4.01 -3.62 2.20
C SER A 59 -2.78 -2.72 2.12
N TYR A 60 -1.97 -2.96 1.09
CA TYR A 60 -0.70 -2.27 0.84
C TYR A 60 -0.63 -1.77 -0.59
N VAL A 61 0.19 -0.77 -0.81
CA VAL A 61 0.45 -0.22 -2.13
C VAL A 61 1.92 0.22 -2.24
N SER A 62 2.49 0.11 -3.43
CA SER A 62 3.81 0.69 -3.69
C SER A 62 3.74 2.21 -3.56
N LEU A 63 4.60 2.77 -2.71
CA LEU A 63 4.67 4.22 -2.51
C LEU A 63 5.02 4.94 -3.82
N GLU A 64 5.99 4.42 -4.57
CA GLU A 64 6.39 4.98 -5.86
C GLU A 64 5.24 4.92 -6.89
N ALA A 65 4.59 3.76 -7.04
CA ALA A 65 3.48 3.61 -7.98
C ALA A 65 2.29 4.51 -7.63
N ALA A 66 1.98 4.63 -6.35
CA ALA A 66 0.89 5.50 -5.89
C ALA A 66 1.21 6.98 -6.15
N CYS A 67 2.43 7.44 -5.87
CA CYS A 67 2.85 8.81 -6.20
C CYS A 67 2.75 9.10 -7.70
N ALA A 68 3.21 8.19 -8.55
CA ALA A 68 3.14 8.34 -10.00
C ALA A 68 1.69 8.45 -10.49
N VAL A 69 0.76 7.64 -9.93
CA VAL A 69 -0.66 7.67 -10.27
C VAL A 69 -1.33 8.98 -9.83
N LEU A 70 -0.94 9.52 -8.68
CA LEU A 70 -1.39 10.82 -8.20
C LEU A 70 -0.77 12.00 -8.96
N GLY A 71 0.12 11.72 -9.92
CA GLY A 71 0.78 12.74 -10.73
C GLY A 71 1.99 13.38 -10.08
N TYR A 72 2.51 12.77 -9.02
CA TYR A 72 3.73 13.20 -8.34
C TYR A 72 4.96 12.44 -8.85
N ASP A 73 6.03 13.17 -9.10
CA ASP A 73 7.35 12.61 -9.37
C ASP A 73 8.03 12.35 -8.03
N ALA A 74 8.32 11.09 -7.74
CA ALA A 74 8.91 10.67 -6.48
C ALA A 74 10.37 10.25 -6.70
N ASP A 75 11.30 10.85 -5.96
CA ASP A 75 12.69 10.41 -5.90
C ASP A 75 12.86 9.43 -4.73
N VAL A 76 13.07 8.16 -5.06
CA VAL A 76 13.17 7.06 -4.09
C VAL A 76 14.63 6.68 -3.92
N ASN A 77 15.15 6.83 -2.72
CA ASN A 77 16.51 6.46 -2.34
C ASN A 77 16.51 5.47 -1.18
N TYR A 78 17.14 4.32 -1.38
CA TYR A 78 17.36 3.33 -0.33
C TYR A 78 18.83 3.21 0.02
N ASP A 79 19.19 3.66 1.22
CA ASP A 79 20.53 3.51 1.79
C ASP A 79 20.66 2.15 2.48
N LYS A 80 21.41 1.24 1.83
CA LYS A 80 21.64 -0.13 2.31
C LYS A 80 22.55 -0.19 3.54
N GLU A 81 23.40 0.82 3.78
CA GLU A 81 24.34 0.81 4.91
C GLU A 81 23.62 1.06 6.22
N ILE A 82 22.66 1.96 6.22
CA ILE A 82 21.84 2.30 7.41
C ILE A 82 20.42 1.73 7.35
N ASN A 83 20.12 1.00 6.28
CA ASN A 83 18.83 0.32 6.06
C ASN A 83 17.63 1.28 6.11
N LYS A 84 17.77 2.43 5.43
CA LYS A 84 16.82 3.53 5.47
C LYS A 84 16.30 3.86 4.07
N LEU A 85 14.97 3.92 3.94
CA LEU A 85 14.27 4.44 2.79
C LEU A 85 14.03 5.93 2.96
N THR A 86 14.32 6.72 1.94
CA THR A 86 13.97 8.14 1.86
C THR A 86 13.26 8.40 0.53
N VAL A 87 12.11 9.06 0.58
CA VAL A 87 11.34 9.44 -0.61
C VAL A 87 11.05 10.93 -0.56
N GLU A 88 11.51 11.63 -1.59
CA GLU A 88 11.19 13.04 -1.81
C GLU A 88 10.04 13.14 -2.81
N VAL A 89 8.93 13.73 -2.40
CA VAL A 89 7.72 13.82 -3.23
C VAL A 89 6.87 15.02 -2.87
N ALA A 90 6.43 15.79 -3.86
CA ALA A 90 5.53 16.95 -3.67
C ALA A 90 6.01 17.96 -2.60
N GLY A 91 7.33 18.07 -2.40
CA GLY A 91 7.94 18.96 -1.40
C GLY A 91 7.89 18.43 0.04
N ILE A 92 7.56 17.16 0.24
CA ILE A 92 7.66 16.45 1.52
C ILE A 92 8.75 15.38 1.44
N THR A 93 9.38 15.12 2.57
CA THR A 93 10.34 14.02 2.76
C THR A 93 9.66 12.92 3.56
N ILE A 94 9.66 11.70 3.03
CA ILE A 94 9.18 10.50 3.71
C ILE A 94 10.37 9.63 4.06
N GLU A 95 10.51 9.25 5.32
CA GLU A 95 11.61 8.44 5.82
C GLU A 95 11.10 7.22 6.60
N ALA A 96 11.67 6.05 6.35
CA ALA A 96 11.38 4.83 7.09
C ALA A 96 12.64 3.97 7.24
N GLY A 97 12.90 3.44 8.43
CA GLY A 97 13.94 2.44 8.68
C GLY A 97 13.37 1.03 8.60
N PHE A 98 14.13 0.09 8.05
CA PHE A 98 13.68 -1.30 7.98
C PHE A 98 13.45 -1.88 9.38
N GLY A 99 12.25 -2.39 9.61
CA GLY A 99 11.83 -2.91 10.91
C GLY A 99 11.29 -1.84 11.87
N ASP A 100 11.35 -0.56 11.50
CA ASP A 100 10.72 0.50 12.26
C ASP A 100 9.19 0.35 12.22
N LYS A 101 8.56 0.64 13.35
CA LYS A 101 7.09 0.66 13.47
C LYS A 101 6.49 2.02 13.14
N TYR A 102 7.29 2.93 12.62
CA TYR A 102 6.89 4.28 12.26
C TYR A 102 7.55 4.72 10.96
N LEU A 103 6.80 5.46 10.20
CA LEU A 103 7.26 6.23 9.05
C LEU A 103 7.18 7.71 9.44
N CYS A 104 8.21 8.47 9.12
CA CYS A 104 8.20 9.92 9.28
C CYS A 104 7.92 10.57 7.92
N ALA A 105 6.85 11.37 7.83
CA ALA A 105 6.56 12.16 6.64
C ALA A 105 6.45 13.64 7.04
N ASN A 106 7.31 14.45 6.48
CA ASN A 106 7.37 15.91 6.74
C ASN A 106 7.40 16.26 8.24
N GLY A 107 8.17 15.49 9.05
CA GLY A 107 8.27 15.65 10.50
C GLY A 107 7.11 15.09 11.32
N ARG A 108 6.13 14.44 10.67
CA ARG A 108 5.01 13.77 11.34
C ARG A 108 5.21 12.25 11.30
N TYR A 109 4.88 11.57 12.40
CA TYR A 109 5.08 10.14 12.54
C TYR A 109 3.77 9.38 12.34
N PHE A 110 3.81 8.39 11.45
CA PHE A 110 2.70 7.50 11.15
C PHE A 110 3.05 6.08 11.61
N TYR A 111 2.17 5.48 12.39
CA TYR A 111 2.37 4.13 12.90
C TYR A 111 2.13 3.10 11.80
N LEU A 112 3.09 2.21 11.62
CA LEU A 112 3.08 1.08 10.70
C LEU A 112 3.22 -0.21 11.50
N PRO A 113 2.14 -0.91 11.84
CA PRO A 113 2.20 -2.08 12.73
C PRO A 113 3.18 -3.15 12.25
N ASP A 114 3.26 -3.38 10.95
CA ASP A 114 4.14 -4.36 10.31
C ASP A 114 5.38 -3.73 9.64
N GLY A 115 5.54 -2.42 9.78
CA GLY A 115 6.58 -1.68 9.10
C GLY A 115 6.28 -1.50 7.61
N TYR A 116 7.27 -1.04 6.84
CA TYR A 116 7.22 -1.16 5.39
C TYR A 116 7.80 -2.51 4.95
N MET A 117 7.36 -2.99 3.81
CA MET A 117 7.81 -4.25 3.24
C MET A 117 8.32 -4.04 1.81
N GLU A 118 9.10 -5.00 1.32
CA GLU A 118 9.53 -5.04 -0.07
C GLU A 118 8.84 -6.23 -0.75
N VAL A 119 8.14 -5.96 -1.84
CA VAL A 119 7.51 -6.96 -2.69
C VAL A 119 7.90 -6.68 -4.13
N ASP A 120 8.43 -7.66 -4.83
CA ASP A 120 8.90 -7.55 -6.23
C ASP A 120 9.87 -6.39 -6.47
N GLY A 121 10.71 -6.07 -5.49
CA GLY A 121 11.66 -4.96 -5.56
C GLY A 121 11.05 -3.56 -5.36
N SER A 122 9.77 -3.50 -4.97
CA SER A 122 9.07 -2.25 -4.68
C SER A 122 8.80 -2.14 -3.18
N PHE A 123 8.99 -0.94 -2.62
CA PHE A 123 8.61 -0.65 -1.24
C PHE A 123 7.11 -0.42 -1.13
N ILE A 124 6.46 -1.24 -0.32
CA ILE A 124 5.02 -1.15 -0.07
C ILE A 124 4.74 -0.66 1.34
N ILE A 125 3.72 0.17 1.46
CA ILE A 125 3.22 0.69 2.73
C ILE A 125 1.72 0.43 2.87
N PRO A 126 1.18 0.37 4.09
CA PRO A 126 -0.27 0.27 4.29
C PRO A 126 -1.01 1.41 3.57
N THR A 127 -2.11 1.07 2.90
CA THR A 127 -2.93 2.06 2.15
C THR A 127 -3.44 3.18 3.04
N GLU A 128 -3.76 2.89 4.29
CA GLU A 128 -4.17 3.90 5.27
C GLU A 128 -3.06 4.92 5.59
N ALA A 129 -1.80 4.47 5.63
CA ALA A 129 -0.67 5.38 5.85
C ALA A 129 -0.51 6.34 4.67
N LEU A 130 -0.58 5.81 3.43
CA LEU A 130 -0.56 6.61 2.22
C LEU A 130 -1.73 7.62 2.22
N ALA A 131 -2.95 7.16 2.52
CA ALA A 131 -4.13 8.00 2.56
C ALA A 131 -3.97 9.17 3.54
N LYS A 132 -3.36 8.93 4.71
CA LYS A 132 -3.09 9.99 5.70
C LYS A 132 -2.02 10.98 5.24
N ILE A 133 -0.98 10.51 4.50
CA ILE A 133 0.10 11.38 4.00
C ILE A 133 -0.42 12.34 2.93
N PHE A 134 -1.28 11.88 2.02
CA PHE A 134 -1.81 12.69 0.93
C PHE A 134 -3.25 13.15 1.14
N THR A 135 -3.82 12.93 2.31
CA THR A 135 -5.21 13.28 2.65
C THR A 135 -6.21 12.70 1.64
N LEU A 136 -6.04 11.42 1.32
CA LEU A 136 -6.90 10.69 0.38
C LEU A 136 -8.04 9.99 1.15
N GLY A 137 -9.20 9.90 0.51
CA GLY A 137 -10.18 8.90 0.90
C GLY A 137 -9.68 7.50 0.52
N VAL A 138 -9.83 6.51 1.39
CA VAL A 138 -9.52 5.11 1.09
C VAL A 138 -10.69 4.21 1.48
N SER A 139 -11.01 3.26 0.63
CA SER A 139 -11.98 2.21 0.91
C SER A 139 -11.56 0.91 0.22
N GLN A 140 -11.93 -0.20 0.82
CA GLN A 140 -11.73 -1.53 0.28
C GLN A 140 -13.08 -2.06 -0.20
N ASP A 141 -13.11 -2.65 -1.39
CA ASP A 141 -14.26 -3.34 -1.96
C ASP A 141 -14.02 -4.84 -1.83
N ASP A 142 -14.62 -5.45 -0.82
CA ASP A 142 -14.46 -6.88 -0.53
C ASP A 142 -15.07 -7.78 -1.62
N GLU A 143 -16.10 -7.29 -2.35
CA GLU A 143 -16.74 -8.07 -3.42
C GLU A 143 -15.86 -8.15 -4.67
N GLN A 144 -15.14 -7.07 -4.98
CA GLN A 144 -14.23 -7.00 -6.12
C GLN A 144 -12.78 -7.28 -5.73
N GLY A 145 -12.48 -7.34 -4.44
CA GLY A 145 -11.13 -7.45 -3.92
C GLY A 145 -10.29 -6.25 -4.40
N ALA A 146 -10.81 -5.03 -4.27
CA ALA A 146 -10.19 -3.84 -4.84
C ALA A 146 -9.93 -2.76 -3.78
N ILE A 147 -8.86 -1.99 -3.98
CA ILE A 147 -8.54 -0.81 -3.18
C ILE A 147 -8.97 0.42 -3.97
N ASN A 148 -9.72 1.31 -3.33
CA ASN A 148 -10.20 2.54 -3.96
C ASN A 148 -9.68 3.76 -3.21
N PHE A 149 -8.96 4.64 -3.90
CA PHE A 149 -8.59 5.96 -3.43
C PHE A 149 -9.47 7.04 -4.07
N SER A 150 -9.75 8.09 -3.28
CA SER A 150 -10.41 9.31 -3.75
C SER A 150 -9.50 10.50 -3.48
N THR A 151 -9.28 11.33 -4.50
CA THR A 151 -8.46 12.55 -4.42
C THR A 151 -9.28 13.79 -4.09
N ALA A 152 -10.58 13.66 -3.81
CA ALA A 152 -11.48 14.80 -3.58
C ALA A 152 -11.00 15.76 -2.49
N ASP A 153 -10.32 15.25 -1.46
CA ASP A 153 -9.80 16.00 -0.32
C ASP A 153 -8.25 16.02 -0.29
N GLU A 154 -7.60 15.68 -1.41
CA GLU A 154 -6.15 15.61 -1.50
C GLU A 154 -5.48 16.93 -1.11
N GLN A 155 -4.56 16.86 -0.18
CA GLN A 155 -3.78 17.99 0.32
C GLN A 155 -2.35 17.56 0.60
N ILE A 156 -1.41 18.48 0.41
CA ILE A 156 -0.03 18.28 0.85
C ILE A 156 0.02 18.25 2.37
N LEU A 157 0.71 17.26 2.91
CA LEU A 157 0.86 17.09 4.35
C LEU A 157 1.51 18.32 5.00
N GLN A 158 0.80 18.91 5.95
CA GLN A 158 1.35 19.99 6.78
C GLN A 158 2.58 19.49 7.54
N SER A 159 3.60 20.34 7.65
CA SER A 159 4.83 20.00 8.39
C SER A 159 4.55 19.68 9.86
N GLY A 160 5.42 18.88 10.47
CA GLY A 160 5.33 18.58 11.89
C GLY A 160 5.39 19.85 12.75
N ASP A 161 6.26 20.78 12.38
CA ASP A 161 6.44 22.05 13.10
C ASP A 161 5.18 22.94 13.10
N GLU A 162 4.38 22.85 12.03
CA GLU A 162 3.11 23.58 11.94
C GLU A 162 1.93 22.80 12.53
N PHE A 163 2.03 21.46 12.54
CA PHE A 163 0.97 20.56 12.99
C PHE A 163 0.94 20.42 14.52
N TYR A 164 2.11 20.27 15.13
CA TYR A 164 2.21 20.10 16.58
C TYR A 164 2.24 21.46 17.30
N ASN A 165 1.39 21.60 18.30
CA ASN A 165 1.41 22.75 19.18
C ASN A 165 2.52 22.57 20.24
N GLU A 166 3.50 23.48 20.28
CA GLU A 166 4.63 23.43 21.21
C GLU A 166 4.18 23.43 22.68
N ASP A 167 3.16 24.23 23.03
CA ASP A 167 2.62 24.28 24.38
C ASP A 167 1.98 22.95 24.79
N ASP A 168 1.24 22.29 23.88
CA ASP A 168 0.65 20.98 24.13
C ASP A 168 1.74 19.92 24.33
N LEU A 169 2.77 19.91 23.49
CA LEU A 169 3.92 19.02 23.63
C LEU A 169 4.66 19.24 24.96
N TYR A 170 4.84 20.49 25.34
CA TYR A 170 5.46 20.85 26.61
C TYR A 170 4.65 20.29 27.80
N TRP A 171 3.33 20.54 27.82
CA TRP A 171 2.49 20.05 28.91
C TRP A 171 2.38 18.53 28.93
N MET A 172 2.24 17.87 27.76
CA MET A 172 2.24 16.41 27.66
C MET A 172 3.55 15.81 28.19
N SER A 173 4.70 16.37 27.83
CA SER A 173 6.00 15.91 28.31
C SER A 173 6.12 15.99 29.84
N ARG A 174 5.57 17.04 30.44
CA ARG A 174 5.55 17.21 31.89
C ARG A 174 4.62 16.22 32.59
N ILE A 175 3.45 15.98 32.03
CA ILE A 175 2.50 14.98 32.56
C ILE A 175 3.14 13.59 32.53
N ILE A 176 3.72 13.18 31.39
CA ILE A 176 4.40 11.90 31.24
C ILE A 176 5.56 11.78 32.26
N THR A 177 6.36 12.83 32.42
CA THR A 177 7.47 12.84 33.39
C THR A 177 6.96 12.71 34.82
N TRP A 178 5.83 13.29 35.11
CA TRP A 178 5.21 13.29 36.47
C TRP A 178 4.59 11.91 36.77
N GLU A 179 3.88 11.32 35.81
CA GLU A 179 3.22 10.01 35.94
C GLU A 179 4.23 8.85 35.94
N SER A 180 5.27 8.94 35.12
CA SER A 180 6.32 7.91 35.07
C SER A 180 7.16 7.87 36.32
N GLY A 181 7.07 8.91 37.19
CA GLY A 181 7.89 9.03 38.36
C GLY A 181 9.39 9.01 38.03
N ASN A 182 10.22 9.28 38.99
CA ASN A 182 11.67 9.10 38.84
C ASN A 182 12.00 7.59 38.83
N GLN A 183 11.56 6.87 37.81
CA GLN A 183 11.96 5.48 37.61
C GLN A 183 13.45 5.48 37.22
N PRO A 184 14.31 4.73 37.96
CA PRO A 184 15.72 4.69 37.69
C PRO A 184 16.01 3.99 36.35
#